data_b624abef09f59a3c38f92995554a0952
#
_entry.id   b624abef09f59a3c38f92995554a0952
#
_cell.length_a   1.000
_cell.length_b   1.000
_cell.length_c   1.000
_cell.angle_alpha   90.00
_cell.angle_beta   90.00
_cell.angle_gamma   90.00
#
_symmetry.space_group_name_H-M   'P 1'
#
loop_
_entity.id
_entity.type
_entity.pdbx_description
1 polymer ?
#
loop_
_entity_poly.entity_id
_entity_poly.type
_entity_poly.pdbx_seq_one_letter_code
_entity_poly.pdbx_strand_id
1 'polypeptide(L)'
;EWFDSGLYSRSILTYYYNEFVGLKRNAILAGTGPEWAYSVLLQYGAGLFKDVEVVDLSELMNPEEESDFWKTKGIDVNTLPDRGKVKCPGAWYFAEKEQRPVYISQYSASRQDVVEMKDFLYSEGLVFRYSLKPYDNMAILRRNYEQVYLLDYLQSPIITDISRGEDSYVLSFLPLLQFYRTSGDKNQYLRLKKLLLDIVDRMDDGCFVNK
;
A
#
# COMPACT_ATOMS: atom_id res chain seq x y z
N GLU A 1 -24.50 10.07 -11.25
CA GLU A 1 -23.71 11.05 -10.43
C GLU A 1 -22.43 10.42 -9.81
N TRP A 2 -22.52 9.27 -9.15
CA TRP A 2 -21.33 8.65 -8.51
C TRP A 2 -20.33 8.10 -9.52
N PHE A 3 -20.79 7.50 -10.61
CA PHE A 3 -19.93 6.99 -11.69
C PHE A 3 -19.34 8.10 -12.57
N ASP A 4 -20.03 9.25 -12.66
CA ASP A 4 -19.59 10.40 -13.46
C ASP A 4 -18.56 11.27 -12.71
N SER A 5 -18.36 11.03 -11.42
CA SER A 5 -17.44 11.82 -10.57
C SER A 5 -15.95 11.49 -10.79
N GLY A 6 -15.62 10.46 -11.58
CA GLY A 6 -14.26 9.97 -11.75
C GLY A 6 -13.68 9.21 -10.53
N LEU A 7 -14.39 9.22 -9.39
CA LEU A 7 -13.96 8.55 -8.15
C LEU A 7 -13.87 7.03 -8.29
N TYR A 8 -14.53 6.45 -9.29
CA TYR A 8 -14.56 5.01 -9.54
C TYR A 8 -14.03 4.67 -10.93
N SER A 9 -13.03 5.42 -11.41
CA SER A 9 -12.40 5.10 -12.68
C SER A 9 -11.76 3.70 -12.64
N ARG A 10 -11.63 3.07 -13.80
CA ARG A 10 -10.98 1.76 -13.92
C ARG A 10 -9.55 1.78 -13.39
N SER A 11 -8.85 2.88 -13.58
CA SER A 11 -7.47 3.05 -13.11
C SER A 11 -7.40 3.02 -11.59
N ILE A 12 -8.25 3.79 -10.90
CA ILE A 12 -8.31 3.83 -9.44
C ILE A 12 -8.68 2.46 -8.87
N LEU A 13 -9.70 1.80 -9.41
CA LEU A 13 -10.08 0.46 -8.96
C LEU A 13 -8.96 -0.56 -9.17
N THR A 14 -8.21 -0.46 -10.28
CA THR A 14 -7.08 -1.35 -10.54
C THR A 14 -5.91 -1.04 -9.59
N TYR A 15 -5.66 0.22 -9.26
CA TYR A 15 -4.67 0.61 -8.27
C TYR A 15 -4.95 -0.05 -6.91
N TYR A 16 -6.16 0.11 -6.37
CA TYR A 16 -6.52 -0.51 -5.09
C TYR A 16 -6.60 -2.04 -5.18
N TYR A 17 -7.02 -2.61 -6.30
CA TYR A 17 -6.89 -4.06 -6.51
C TYR A 17 -5.43 -4.50 -6.40
N ASN A 18 -4.49 -3.79 -7.03
CA ASN A 18 -3.06 -4.10 -6.93
C ASN A 18 -2.52 -3.94 -5.50
N GLU A 19 -3.00 -2.96 -4.75
CA GLU A 19 -2.64 -2.80 -3.34
C GLU A 19 -3.02 -4.05 -2.52
N PHE A 20 -4.24 -4.57 -2.73
CA PHE A 20 -4.75 -5.72 -1.99
C PHE A 20 -4.20 -7.07 -2.46
N VAL A 21 -4.04 -7.28 -3.77
CA VAL A 21 -3.65 -8.58 -4.33
C VAL A 21 -2.22 -9.00 -3.92
N GLY A 22 -1.36 -8.04 -3.58
CA GLY A 22 -0.01 -8.29 -3.07
C GLY A 22 0.04 -8.77 -1.62
N LEU A 23 -1.05 -8.60 -0.86
CA LEU A 23 -1.08 -8.90 0.57
C LEU A 23 -1.08 -10.40 0.85
N LYS A 24 -0.57 -10.78 2.00
CA LYS A 24 -0.74 -12.13 2.54
C LYS A 24 -2.16 -12.33 3.05
N ARG A 25 -2.60 -13.58 3.14
CA ARG A 25 -3.89 -13.93 3.73
C ARG A 25 -3.98 -13.47 5.18
N ASN A 26 -5.20 -13.15 5.62
CA ASN A 26 -5.52 -12.69 6.97
C ASN A 26 -4.71 -11.46 7.40
N ALA A 27 -4.35 -10.59 6.45
CA ALA A 27 -3.58 -9.39 6.71
C ALA A 27 -4.41 -8.31 7.41
N ILE A 28 -3.70 -7.42 8.12
CA ILE A 28 -4.16 -6.09 8.48
C ILE A 28 -3.60 -5.11 7.44
N LEU A 29 -4.44 -4.30 6.83
CA LEU A 29 -4.02 -3.16 6.00
C LEU A 29 -4.37 -1.87 6.72
N ALA A 30 -3.36 -1.14 7.15
CA ALA A 30 -3.53 0.18 7.75
C ALA A 30 -3.44 1.25 6.67
N GLY A 31 -4.48 2.07 6.58
CA GLY A 31 -4.59 3.14 5.61
C GLY A 31 -5.27 4.37 6.18
N THR A 32 -5.55 5.34 5.32
CA THR A 32 -6.28 6.56 5.66
C THR A 32 -7.36 6.81 4.60
N GLY A 33 -8.61 6.89 5.00
CA GLY A 33 -9.73 7.31 4.14
C GLY A 33 -9.97 6.52 2.84
N PRO A 34 -9.19 6.75 1.77
CA PRO A 34 -9.45 6.11 0.47
C PRO A 34 -9.42 4.57 0.51
N GLU A 35 -8.47 3.97 1.22
CA GLU A 35 -8.34 2.51 1.35
C GLU A 35 -9.64 1.90 1.92
N TRP A 36 -10.28 2.59 2.84
CA TRP A 36 -11.57 2.19 3.40
C TRP A 36 -12.68 2.11 2.34
N ALA A 37 -12.82 3.17 1.55
CA ALA A 37 -13.86 3.24 0.53
C ALA A 37 -13.71 2.15 -0.53
N TYR A 38 -12.48 1.94 -1.00
CA TYR A 38 -12.21 0.94 -2.03
C TYR A 38 -12.21 -0.49 -1.49
N SER A 39 -11.85 -0.70 -0.20
CA SER A 39 -12.01 -2.00 0.45
C SER A 39 -13.48 -2.45 0.46
N VAL A 40 -14.40 -1.53 0.74
CA VAL A 40 -15.85 -1.82 0.68
C VAL A 40 -16.24 -2.30 -0.71
N LEU A 41 -15.79 -1.63 -1.78
CA LEU A 41 -16.09 -2.04 -3.16
C LEU A 41 -15.50 -3.41 -3.50
N LEU A 42 -14.25 -3.65 -3.13
CA LEU A 42 -13.57 -4.92 -3.41
C LEU A 42 -14.14 -6.08 -2.59
N GLN A 43 -14.37 -5.87 -1.29
CA GLN A 43 -14.78 -6.94 -0.37
C GLN A 43 -16.28 -7.23 -0.45
N TYR A 44 -17.12 -6.21 -0.41
CA TYR A 44 -18.57 -6.38 -0.40
C TYR A 44 -19.17 -6.34 -1.80
N GLY A 45 -18.67 -5.46 -2.68
CA GLY A 45 -19.14 -5.35 -4.05
C GLY A 45 -18.68 -6.53 -4.93
N ALA A 46 -17.36 -6.80 -4.93
CA ALA A 46 -16.77 -7.83 -5.79
C ALA A 46 -16.51 -9.18 -5.07
N GLY A 47 -16.65 -9.25 -3.76
CA GLY A 47 -16.44 -10.47 -2.98
C GLY A 47 -14.96 -10.89 -2.83
N LEU A 48 -14.01 -9.98 -3.12
CA LEU A 48 -12.57 -10.23 -3.10
C LEU A 48 -11.96 -9.87 -1.73
N PHE A 49 -10.82 -10.45 -1.39
CA PHE A 49 -9.97 -10.08 -0.24
C PHE A 49 -10.71 -9.97 1.12
N LYS A 50 -11.75 -10.80 1.34
CA LYS A 50 -12.59 -10.75 2.55
C LYS A 50 -11.84 -11.12 3.82
N ASP A 51 -10.68 -11.73 3.69
CA ASP A 51 -9.79 -12.10 4.78
C ASP A 51 -8.81 -10.99 5.18
N VAL A 52 -8.79 -9.87 4.43
CA VAL A 52 -8.00 -8.69 4.79
C VAL A 52 -8.86 -7.74 5.62
N GLU A 53 -8.36 -7.35 6.78
CA GLU A 53 -8.99 -6.36 7.63
C GLU A 53 -8.36 -4.98 7.37
N VAL A 54 -9.18 -4.01 6.98
CA VAL A 54 -8.73 -2.63 6.77
C VAL A 54 -8.97 -1.82 8.04
N VAL A 55 -7.94 -1.13 8.51
CA VAL A 55 -7.92 -0.40 9.77
C VAL A 55 -7.42 1.02 9.54
N ASP A 56 -7.97 2.00 10.25
CA ASP A 56 -7.39 3.34 10.24
C ASP A 56 -5.98 3.28 10.86
N LEU A 57 -5.02 3.93 10.19
CA LEU A 57 -3.63 3.93 10.64
C LEU A 57 -3.50 4.53 12.05
N SER A 58 -4.32 5.51 12.41
CA SER A 58 -4.31 6.13 13.74
C SER A 58 -4.60 5.13 14.85
N GLU A 59 -5.48 4.15 14.61
CA GLU A 59 -5.78 3.08 15.56
C GLU A 59 -4.56 2.23 15.90
N LEU A 60 -3.70 1.97 14.91
CA LEU A 60 -2.48 1.20 15.14
C LEU A 60 -1.37 2.03 15.77
N MET A 61 -1.29 3.32 15.40
CA MET A 61 -0.25 4.22 15.89
C MET A 61 -0.47 4.68 17.34
N ASN A 62 -1.73 4.97 17.68
CA ASN A 62 -2.15 5.50 18.95
C ASN A 62 -3.39 4.76 19.47
N PRO A 63 -3.23 3.54 19.95
CA PRO A 63 -4.35 2.79 20.53
C PRO A 63 -4.96 3.53 21.72
N GLU A 64 -6.27 3.72 21.72
CA GLU A 64 -7.00 4.42 22.77
C GLU A 64 -8.06 3.51 23.39
N GLU A 65 -8.25 3.55 24.71
CA GLU A 65 -9.25 2.75 25.43
C GLU A 65 -10.68 3.03 24.95
N GLU A 66 -10.93 4.27 24.55
CA GLU A 66 -12.25 4.71 24.09
C GLU A 66 -12.59 4.22 22.67
N SER A 67 -11.59 3.77 21.91
CA SER A 67 -11.77 3.30 20.55
C SER A 67 -12.67 2.06 20.46
N ASP A 68 -13.71 2.14 19.66
CA ASP A 68 -14.59 1.01 19.36
C ASP A 68 -13.86 -0.16 18.68
N PHE A 69 -12.81 0.15 17.93
CA PHE A 69 -11.96 -0.85 17.27
C PHE A 69 -11.34 -1.80 18.30
N TRP A 70 -10.66 -1.28 19.31
CA TRP A 70 -10.01 -2.07 20.36
C TRP A 70 -11.01 -2.74 21.30
N LYS A 71 -12.09 -2.04 21.68
CA LYS A 71 -13.17 -2.58 22.50
C LYS A 71 -13.84 -3.80 21.84
N THR A 72 -14.16 -3.69 20.55
CA THR A 72 -14.81 -4.78 19.81
C THR A 72 -13.91 -6.02 19.72
N LYS A 73 -12.59 -5.84 19.71
CA LYS A 73 -11.62 -6.94 19.72
C LYS A 73 -11.38 -7.50 21.11
N GLY A 74 -11.88 -6.85 22.17
CA GLY A 74 -11.63 -7.27 23.55
C GLY A 74 -10.17 -7.12 23.98
N ILE A 75 -9.45 -6.19 23.38
CA ILE A 75 -8.03 -5.96 23.64
C ILE A 75 -7.89 -4.78 24.61
N ASP A 76 -7.25 -5.03 25.75
CA ASP A 76 -6.87 -3.97 26.68
C ASP A 76 -5.63 -3.24 26.15
N VAL A 77 -5.82 -2.01 25.69
CA VAL A 77 -4.75 -1.19 25.10
C VAL A 77 -3.63 -0.86 26.09
N ASN A 78 -3.90 -0.89 27.41
CA ASN A 78 -2.88 -0.68 28.45
C ASN A 78 -1.86 -1.84 28.52
N THR A 79 -2.18 -2.98 27.91
CA THR A 79 -1.26 -4.12 27.81
C THR A 79 -0.31 -4.00 26.62
N LEU A 80 -0.56 -3.03 25.74
CA LEU A 80 0.28 -2.80 24.55
C LEU A 80 1.62 -2.15 24.97
N PRO A 81 2.70 -2.40 24.22
CA PRO A 81 3.98 -1.80 24.51
C PRO A 81 3.96 -0.28 24.27
N ASP A 82 4.72 0.45 25.06
CA ASP A 82 4.92 1.88 24.87
C ASP A 82 5.55 2.22 23.52
N ARG A 83 5.12 3.32 22.90
CA ARG A 83 5.64 3.82 21.61
C ARG A 83 7.15 4.08 21.61
N GLY A 84 7.72 4.38 22.74
CA GLY A 84 9.17 4.49 22.91
C GLY A 84 9.91 3.19 22.58
N LYS A 85 9.23 2.04 22.74
CA LYS A 85 9.81 0.72 22.49
C LYS A 85 9.54 0.19 21.10
N VAL A 86 8.34 0.38 20.56
CA VAL A 86 7.91 -0.31 19.31
C VAL A 86 7.42 0.62 18.20
N LYS A 87 7.39 1.92 18.42
CA LYS A 87 6.91 2.97 17.49
C LYS A 87 5.45 2.86 17.07
N CYS A 88 4.92 1.65 16.86
CA CYS A 88 3.53 1.38 16.46
C CYS A 88 2.97 0.22 17.28
N PRO A 89 2.39 0.48 18.46
CA PRO A 89 1.92 -0.55 19.40
C PRO A 89 0.89 -1.50 18.79
N GLY A 90 -0.08 -0.97 18.04
CA GLY A 90 -1.11 -1.79 17.39
C GLY A 90 -0.54 -2.71 16.32
N ALA A 91 0.36 -2.20 15.46
CA ALA A 91 1.03 -3.02 14.47
C ALA A 91 1.86 -4.14 15.13
N TRP A 92 2.57 -3.81 16.19
CA TRP A 92 3.29 -4.79 16.99
C TRP A 92 2.37 -5.88 17.54
N TYR A 93 1.22 -5.50 18.09
CA TYR A 93 0.27 -6.45 18.65
C TYR A 93 -0.18 -7.48 17.59
N PHE A 94 -0.66 -7.01 16.45
CA PHE A 94 -1.11 -7.91 15.39
C PHE A 94 0.02 -8.77 14.83
N ALA A 95 1.20 -8.19 14.63
CA ALA A 95 2.35 -8.91 14.08
C ALA A 95 2.92 -9.96 15.04
N GLU A 96 3.08 -9.64 16.33
CA GLU A 96 3.79 -10.47 17.29
C GLU A 96 2.87 -11.33 18.17
N LYS A 97 1.66 -10.85 18.50
CA LYS A 97 0.73 -11.59 19.34
C LYS A 97 -0.26 -12.42 18.51
N GLU A 98 -0.87 -11.80 17.49
CA GLU A 98 -1.82 -12.51 16.64
C GLU A 98 -1.16 -13.21 15.44
N GLN A 99 0.12 -12.99 15.20
CA GLN A 99 0.87 -13.56 14.08
C GLN A 99 0.22 -13.22 12.71
N ARG A 100 -0.42 -12.07 12.64
CA ARG A 100 -1.06 -11.56 11.41
C ARG A 100 -0.09 -10.63 10.68
N PRO A 101 0.03 -10.73 9.36
CA PRO A 101 0.79 -9.76 8.56
C PRO A 101 0.15 -8.37 8.68
N VAL A 102 0.95 -7.35 9.01
CA VAL A 102 0.51 -5.95 9.07
C VAL A 102 1.16 -5.18 7.95
N TYR A 103 0.35 -4.44 7.21
CA TYR A 103 0.78 -3.60 6.10
C TYR A 103 0.30 -2.17 6.30
N ILE A 104 1.09 -1.22 5.81
CA ILE A 104 0.74 0.21 5.73
C ILE A 104 0.72 0.58 4.26
N SER A 105 -0.33 1.28 3.83
CA SER A 105 -0.46 1.69 2.44
C SER A 105 0.65 2.67 2.02
N GLN A 106 1.07 2.61 0.77
CA GLN A 106 2.05 3.53 0.21
C GLN A 106 1.55 4.99 0.27
N TYR A 107 0.25 5.19 0.12
CA TYR A 107 -0.38 6.51 0.23
C TYR A 107 -0.15 7.15 1.60
N SER A 108 -0.12 6.35 2.66
CA SER A 108 0.13 6.81 4.05
C SER A 108 1.61 7.00 4.37
N ALA A 109 2.53 6.58 3.50
CA ALA A 109 3.96 6.52 3.80
C ALA A 109 4.63 7.89 4.01
N SER A 110 4.06 8.96 3.45
CA SER A 110 4.57 10.33 3.61
C SER A 110 4.24 10.96 4.97
N ARG A 111 3.38 10.34 5.76
CA ARG A 111 3.05 10.85 7.09
C ARG A 111 4.27 10.78 8.01
N GLN A 112 4.46 11.81 8.83
CA GLN A 112 5.61 11.92 9.73
C GLN A 112 5.70 10.74 10.71
N ASP A 113 4.56 10.28 11.22
CA ASP A 113 4.50 9.14 12.13
C ASP A 113 4.92 7.82 11.47
N VAL A 114 4.62 7.64 10.18
CA VAL A 114 5.08 6.49 9.38
C VAL A 114 6.59 6.58 9.12
N VAL A 115 7.11 7.78 8.82
CA VAL A 115 8.54 8.00 8.62
C VAL A 115 9.36 7.61 9.86
N GLU A 116 8.81 7.82 11.05
CA GLU A 116 9.45 7.40 12.32
C GLU A 116 9.57 5.86 12.47
N MET A 117 8.77 5.10 11.72
CA MET A 117 8.78 3.63 11.72
C MET A 117 9.63 3.02 10.59
N LYS A 118 10.30 3.81 9.77
CA LYS A 118 11.00 3.37 8.55
C LYS A 118 11.88 2.13 8.72
N ASP A 119 12.50 1.97 9.90
CA ASP A 119 13.39 0.84 10.19
C ASP A 119 12.64 -0.50 10.37
N PHE A 120 11.32 -0.46 10.50
CA PHE A 120 10.43 -1.61 10.62
C PHE A 120 9.54 -1.80 9.38
N LEU A 121 9.69 -0.96 8.35
CA LEU A 121 8.86 -0.97 7.16
C LEU A 121 9.65 -1.48 5.94
N TYR A 122 9.15 -2.52 5.34
CA TYR A 122 9.74 -3.18 4.17
C TYR A 122 8.79 -3.06 2.99
N SER A 123 9.21 -2.36 1.93
CA SER A 123 8.38 -2.18 0.73
C SER A 123 8.14 -3.52 0.04
N GLU A 124 6.88 -3.87 -0.17
CA GLU A 124 6.44 -5.01 -0.98
C GLU A 124 5.67 -4.56 -2.25
N GLY A 125 5.83 -3.29 -2.64
CA GLY A 125 5.15 -2.65 -3.75
C GLY A 125 4.31 -1.48 -3.27
N LEU A 126 3.00 -1.49 -3.49
CA LEU A 126 2.08 -0.42 -3.06
C LEU A 126 1.81 -0.40 -1.56
N VAL A 127 2.46 -1.28 -0.83
CA VAL A 127 2.35 -1.39 0.63
C VAL A 127 3.72 -1.58 1.27
N PHE A 128 3.82 -1.16 2.52
CA PHE A 128 4.94 -1.48 3.41
C PHE A 128 4.51 -2.52 4.43
N ARG A 129 5.22 -3.63 4.48
CA ARG A 129 5.01 -4.61 5.55
C ARG A 129 5.75 -4.17 6.82
N TYR A 130 5.03 -4.14 7.93
CA TYR A 130 5.62 -3.98 9.25
C TYR A 130 6.29 -5.29 9.69
N SER A 131 7.56 -5.22 10.09
CA SER A 131 8.32 -6.37 10.61
C SER A 131 9.42 -5.91 11.55
N LEU A 132 9.52 -6.56 12.71
CA LEU A 132 10.63 -6.34 13.65
C LEU A 132 11.93 -7.01 13.21
N LYS A 133 11.85 -7.95 12.28
CA LYS A 133 13.00 -8.71 11.77
C LYS A 133 13.20 -8.44 10.29
N PRO A 134 14.43 -8.16 9.87
CA PRO A 134 14.76 -8.06 8.46
C PRO A 134 14.40 -9.35 7.70
N TYR A 135 13.92 -9.20 6.47
CA TYR A 135 13.68 -10.31 5.54
C TYR A 135 13.91 -9.84 4.10
N ASP A 136 13.99 -10.78 3.18
CA ASP A 136 14.14 -10.48 1.75
C ASP A 136 12.82 -10.02 1.15
N ASN A 137 12.57 -8.71 1.24
CA ASN A 137 11.41 -8.07 0.64
C ASN A 137 11.57 -7.87 -0.88
N MET A 138 12.81 -7.89 -1.40
CA MET A 138 13.07 -7.69 -2.83
C MET A 138 12.47 -8.83 -3.67
N ALA A 139 12.55 -10.07 -3.19
CA ALA A 139 11.92 -11.20 -3.85
C ALA A 139 10.39 -11.04 -3.97
N ILE A 140 9.75 -10.48 -2.92
CA ILE A 140 8.30 -10.24 -2.90
C ILE A 140 7.94 -9.08 -3.82
N LEU A 141 8.67 -7.96 -3.75
CA LEU A 141 8.49 -6.80 -4.60
C LEU A 141 8.61 -7.19 -6.09
N ARG A 142 9.64 -7.98 -6.42
CA ARG A 142 9.85 -8.51 -7.75
C ARG A 142 8.67 -9.38 -8.21
N ARG A 143 8.23 -10.34 -7.39
CA ARG A 143 7.05 -11.17 -7.69
C ARG A 143 5.81 -10.32 -7.94
N ASN A 144 5.56 -9.32 -7.10
CA ASN A 144 4.40 -8.46 -7.23
C ASN A 144 4.43 -7.69 -8.56
N TYR A 145 5.57 -7.14 -8.94
CA TYR A 145 5.74 -6.46 -10.22
C TYR A 145 5.62 -7.40 -11.42
N GLU A 146 6.32 -8.53 -11.40
CA GLU A 146 6.44 -9.41 -12.58
C GLU A 146 5.20 -10.28 -12.82
N GLN A 147 4.45 -10.64 -11.77
CA GLN A 147 3.47 -11.73 -11.83
C GLN A 147 2.11 -11.41 -11.22
N VAL A 148 2.01 -10.45 -10.29
CA VAL A 148 0.82 -10.27 -9.48
C VAL A 148 0.04 -9.01 -9.87
N TYR A 149 0.72 -7.89 -10.05
CA TYR A 149 0.06 -6.62 -10.33
C TYR A 149 -0.45 -6.52 -11.77
N LEU A 150 -1.65 -5.99 -11.92
CA LEU A 150 -2.23 -5.65 -13.21
C LEU A 150 -1.69 -4.27 -13.63
N LEU A 151 -0.62 -4.25 -14.44
CA LEU A 151 0.08 -3.02 -14.82
C LEU A 151 -0.22 -2.55 -16.26
N ASP A 152 -0.90 -3.37 -17.06
CA ASP A 152 -1.18 -3.06 -18.47
C ASP A 152 -2.01 -1.78 -18.64
N TYR A 153 -2.87 -1.46 -17.67
CA TYR A 153 -3.66 -0.24 -17.72
C TYR A 153 -2.81 1.03 -17.67
N LEU A 154 -1.64 0.98 -17.01
CA LEU A 154 -0.70 2.10 -16.93
C LEU A 154 -0.06 2.45 -18.28
N GLN A 155 -0.15 1.58 -19.26
CA GLN A 155 0.35 1.78 -20.62
C GLN A 155 -0.77 2.11 -21.63
N SER A 156 -2.02 2.17 -21.18
CA SER A 156 -3.16 2.43 -22.04
C SER A 156 -3.26 3.92 -22.41
N PRO A 157 -3.31 4.27 -23.72
CA PRO A 157 -3.48 5.65 -24.16
C PRO A 157 -4.88 6.22 -23.84
N ILE A 158 -5.83 5.36 -23.46
CA ILE A 158 -7.21 5.75 -23.12
C ILE A 158 -7.30 6.29 -21.68
N ILE A 159 -6.33 5.99 -20.83
CA ILE A 159 -6.30 6.47 -19.46
C ILE A 159 -5.64 7.86 -19.47
N THR A 160 -6.48 8.87 -19.61
CA THR A 160 -6.06 10.28 -19.58
C THR A 160 -6.03 10.83 -18.17
N ASP A 161 -6.59 10.10 -17.21
CA ASP A 161 -6.73 10.54 -15.82
C ASP A 161 -5.84 9.69 -14.93
N ILE A 162 -4.59 10.13 -14.76
CA ILE A 162 -3.70 9.61 -13.74
C ILE A 162 -4.16 10.20 -12.43
N SER A 163 -4.93 9.42 -11.70
CA SER A 163 -5.34 9.76 -10.36
C SER A 163 -4.13 9.75 -9.40
N ARG A 164 -4.26 10.50 -8.31
CA ARG A 164 -3.24 10.73 -7.26
C ARG A 164 -2.58 9.47 -6.65
N GLY A 165 -2.87 8.27 -7.12
CA GLY A 165 -2.27 7.03 -6.61
C GLY A 165 -1.17 6.46 -7.51
N GLU A 166 -1.10 6.86 -8.78
CA GLU A 166 -0.16 6.24 -9.74
C GLU A 166 1.28 6.72 -9.56
N ASP A 167 1.51 7.88 -8.95
CA ASP A 167 2.82 8.32 -8.46
C ASP A 167 3.42 7.33 -7.46
N SER A 168 2.57 6.65 -6.68
CA SER A 168 2.98 5.62 -5.73
C SER A 168 3.70 4.44 -6.40
N TYR A 169 3.39 4.11 -7.65
CA TYR A 169 4.15 3.08 -8.39
C TYR A 169 5.59 3.50 -8.65
N VAL A 170 5.83 4.78 -8.95
CA VAL A 170 7.19 5.27 -9.19
C VAL A 170 8.04 5.06 -7.95
N LEU A 171 7.57 5.55 -6.80
CA LEU A 171 8.29 5.40 -5.53
C LEU A 171 8.46 3.94 -5.12
N SER A 172 7.42 3.12 -5.29
CA SER A 172 7.42 1.70 -4.93
C SER A 172 8.43 0.88 -5.73
N PHE A 173 8.62 1.21 -7.01
CA PHE A 173 9.44 0.40 -7.91
C PHE A 173 10.87 0.95 -8.12
N LEU A 174 11.23 2.11 -7.58
CA LEU A 174 12.62 2.60 -7.65
C LEU A 174 13.64 1.60 -7.06
N PRO A 175 13.40 0.96 -5.90
CA PRO A 175 14.33 -0.06 -5.38
C PRO A 175 14.47 -1.26 -6.32
N LEU A 176 13.38 -1.69 -6.97
CA LEU A 176 13.39 -2.77 -7.94
C LEU A 176 14.16 -2.40 -9.22
N LEU A 177 13.99 -1.16 -9.69
CA LEU A 177 14.76 -0.65 -10.83
C LEU A 177 16.27 -0.70 -10.55
N GLN A 178 16.66 -0.28 -9.36
CA GLN A 178 18.05 -0.35 -8.92
C GLN A 178 18.55 -1.80 -8.80
N PHE A 179 17.73 -2.70 -8.29
CA PHE A 179 18.02 -4.13 -8.22
C PHE A 179 18.29 -4.72 -9.62
N TYR A 180 17.43 -4.49 -10.61
CA TYR A 180 17.65 -4.97 -11.98
C TYR A 180 18.90 -4.38 -12.63
N ARG A 181 19.21 -3.11 -12.33
CA ARG A 181 20.43 -2.48 -12.80
C ARG A 181 21.69 -3.17 -12.26
N THR A 182 21.71 -3.49 -10.96
CA THR A 182 22.87 -4.08 -10.28
C THR A 182 23.01 -5.56 -10.54
N SER A 183 21.88 -6.28 -10.71
CA SER A 183 21.91 -7.71 -11.05
C SER A 183 22.22 -8.01 -12.52
N GLY A 184 22.26 -6.97 -13.37
CA GLY A 184 22.53 -7.12 -14.80
C GLY A 184 21.34 -7.60 -15.63
N ASP A 185 20.12 -7.65 -15.08
CA ASP A 185 18.90 -7.99 -15.82
C ASP A 185 18.46 -6.80 -16.68
N LYS A 186 19.13 -6.65 -17.81
CA LYS A 186 18.93 -5.53 -18.73
C LYS A 186 17.51 -5.47 -19.27
N ASN A 187 16.87 -6.61 -19.51
CA ASN A 187 15.52 -6.64 -20.08
C ASN A 187 14.49 -6.11 -19.10
N GLN A 188 14.50 -6.61 -17.85
CA GLN A 188 13.59 -6.12 -16.81
C GLN A 188 13.89 -4.66 -16.44
N TYR A 189 15.18 -4.28 -16.41
CA TYR A 189 15.55 -2.89 -16.19
C TYR A 189 14.92 -1.94 -17.22
N LEU A 190 15.06 -2.25 -18.51
CA LEU A 190 14.51 -1.41 -19.59
C LEU A 190 12.99 -1.37 -19.57
N ARG A 191 12.35 -2.52 -19.34
CA ARG A 191 10.88 -2.63 -19.23
C ARG A 191 10.34 -1.77 -18.09
N LEU A 192 10.91 -1.92 -16.89
CA LEU A 192 10.49 -1.16 -15.72
C LEU A 192 10.80 0.33 -15.88
N LYS A 193 11.99 0.68 -16.37
CA LYS A 193 12.36 2.08 -16.64
C LYS A 193 11.37 2.76 -17.57
N LYS A 194 10.98 2.07 -18.67
CA LYS A 194 9.99 2.61 -19.60
C LYS A 194 8.65 2.86 -18.90
N LEU A 195 8.14 1.88 -18.15
CA LEU A 195 6.88 2.02 -17.39
C LEU A 195 6.92 3.24 -16.47
N LEU A 196 8.01 3.41 -15.69
CA LEU A 196 8.12 4.52 -14.76
C LEU A 196 8.21 5.87 -15.47
N LEU A 197 8.91 5.96 -16.59
CA LEU A 197 8.96 7.18 -17.40
C LEU A 197 7.58 7.50 -18.00
N ASP A 198 6.87 6.50 -18.53
CA ASP A 198 5.52 6.69 -19.07
C ASP A 198 4.52 7.20 -18.00
N ILE A 199 4.71 6.84 -16.73
CA ILE A 199 3.92 7.37 -15.61
C ILE A 199 4.30 8.82 -15.33
N VAL A 200 5.60 9.11 -15.19
CA VAL A 200 6.10 10.47 -14.87
C VAL A 200 5.71 11.47 -15.95
N ASP A 201 5.89 11.13 -17.23
CA ASP A 201 5.55 12.02 -18.36
C ASP A 201 4.05 12.41 -18.32
N ARG A 202 3.16 11.47 -17.96
CA ARG A 202 1.73 11.76 -17.83
C ARG A 202 1.37 12.57 -16.59
N MET A 203 2.14 12.47 -15.52
CA MET A 203 1.97 13.31 -14.32
C MET A 203 2.29 14.78 -14.64
N ASP A 204 3.34 15.03 -15.41
CA ASP A 204 3.73 16.38 -15.80
C ASP A 204 2.68 17.05 -16.72
N ASP A 205 2.11 16.30 -17.67
CA ASP A 205 1.02 16.78 -18.54
C ASP A 205 -0.24 17.17 -17.74
N GLY A 206 -0.55 16.46 -16.65
CA GLY A 206 -1.69 16.75 -15.77
C GLY A 206 -1.53 18.02 -14.93
N CYS A 207 -0.31 18.44 -14.62
CA CYS A 207 -0.04 19.66 -13.84
C CYS A 207 -0.28 20.97 -14.62
N PHE A 208 -0.35 20.93 -15.94
CA PHE A 208 -0.53 22.13 -16.79
C PHE A 208 -1.95 22.42 -17.20
N VAL A 209 -2.92 21.56 -16.92
CA VAL A 209 -4.32 21.72 -17.35
C VAL A 209 -5.17 22.54 -16.36
N ASN A 210 -4.66 22.88 -15.17
CA ASN A 210 -5.34 23.70 -14.17
C ASN A 210 -4.67 25.08 -13.99
N LYS A 211 -4.53 25.82 -15.10
CA LYS A 211 -4.28 27.28 -15.05
C LYS A 211 -5.39 28.04 -15.74
#